data_5ec36aba1df2ca733c1f8ba7039cff6f
#
_entry.id   5ec36aba1df2ca733c1f8ba7039cff6f
#
_cell.length_a   1.000
_cell.length_b   1.000
_cell.length_c   1.000
_cell.angle_alpha   90.00
_cell.angle_beta   90.00
_cell.angle_gamma   90.00
#
_symmetry.space_group_name_H-M   'P 1'
#
loop_
_entity.id
_entity.type
_entity.pdbx_description
1 polymer ?
#
loop_
_entity_poly.entity_id
_entity_poly.type
_entity_poly.pdbx_seq_one_letter_code
_entity_poly.pdbx_strand_id
1 'polypeptide(L)'
;MKELYPGDQGIWVQYLQLALQRAGQQVMLDGIFGPKTCAAVEEVLGSSGKCAVKEAQWNRLLPFLRGYITHEVKAGDTFFPIAKMYDTTMERVMHANPGTDAGALQIGSTVVVPLNFPLVSGEVPYTSLLTGWIIEGLQARYPYLQVGTIGRSVMGTPLWSLQLGNGPVEVGYNASFHANESITTPVLLKFAERLLEAYADERMYEELYPERLFEEYSLYLVPLVNPDGVDLVNGLLTEGFYYRRAVRIASGFPDIPFPDGWKANIQGVDLNLQFPAGWDMAKKIKFEQGYNRPAPRDYVGQTPLSA
;
A
#
# COMPACT_ATOMS: atom_id res chain seq x y z
N MET A 1 -2.70 -12.42 10.10
CA MET A 1 -1.60 -11.45 10.37
C MET A 1 -0.59 -12.08 11.31
N LYS A 2 0.66 -11.61 11.28
CA LYS A 2 1.73 -12.13 12.17
C LYS A 2 1.42 -11.75 13.62
N GLU A 3 1.50 -12.70 14.54
CA GLU A 3 1.50 -12.39 15.98
C GLU A 3 2.80 -11.68 16.34
N LEU A 4 2.72 -10.67 17.21
CA LEU A 4 3.86 -9.89 17.68
C LEU A 4 3.96 -9.90 19.19
N TYR A 5 5.21 -9.98 19.67
CA TYR A 5 5.56 -10.02 21.08
C TYR A 5 6.70 -9.04 21.38
N PRO A 6 6.86 -8.58 22.63
CA PRO A 6 8.02 -7.80 23.02
C PRO A 6 9.33 -8.48 22.63
N GLY A 7 10.22 -7.71 21.99
CA GLY A 7 11.48 -8.20 21.42
C GLY A 7 11.44 -8.49 19.93
N ASP A 8 10.25 -8.63 19.31
CA ASP A 8 10.12 -8.78 17.86
C ASP A 8 10.63 -7.55 17.12
N GLN A 9 11.11 -7.78 15.88
CA GLN A 9 11.64 -6.73 15.03
C GLN A 9 11.17 -6.88 13.57
N GLY A 10 11.31 -5.78 12.79
CA GLY A 10 11.08 -5.75 11.36
C GLY A 10 9.77 -5.09 10.95
N ILE A 11 9.36 -5.34 9.69
CA ILE A 11 8.28 -4.61 9.00
C ILE A 11 6.92 -4.69 9.71
N TRP A 12 6.59 -5.84 10.31
CA TRP A 12 5.34 -6.00 11.04
C TRP A 12 5.26 -5.12 12.29
N VAL A 13 6.42 -4.91 12.95
CA VAL A 13 6.51 -3.99 14.10
C VAL A 13 6.39 -2.54 13.63
N GLN A 14 6.98 -2.17 12.49
CA GLN A 14 6.78 -0.83 11.93
C GLN A 14 5.31 -0.55 11.60
N TYR A 15 4.57 -1.53 11.08
CA TYR A 15 3.13 -1.38 10.82
C TYR A 15 2.31 -1.29 12.11
N LEU A 16 2.70 -2.03 13.15
CA LEU A 16 2.13 -1.86 14.48
C LEU A 16 2.38 -0.42 15.00
N GLN A 17 3.61 0.04 14.93
CA GLN A 17 3.99 1.38 15.37
C GLN A 17 3.25 2.48 14.57
N LEU A 18 3.12 2.32 13.25
CA LEU A 18 2.34 3.23 12.41
C LEU A 18 0.86 3.28 12.86
N ALA A 19 0.24 2.13 13.13
CA ALA A 19 -1.13 2.08 13.64
C ALA A 19 -1.25 2.78 15.00
N LEU A 20 -0.30 2.56 15.90
CA LEU A 20 -0.26 3.20 17.22
C LEU A 20 -0.07 4.72 17.13
N GLN A 21 0.83 5.22 16.26
CA GLN A 21 0.97 6.66 16.02
C GLN A 21 -0.35 7.28 15.54
N ARG A 22 -1.01 6.63 14.59
CA ARG A 22 -2.30 7.08 14.05
C ARG A 22 -3.45 6.98 15.06
N ALA A 23 -3.29 6.14 16.08
CA ALA A 23 -4.15 6.07 17.25
C ALA A 23 -3.78 7.11 18.34
N GLY A 24 -2.86 8.06 18.04
CA GLY A 24 -2.47 9.15 18.93
C GLY A 24 -1.26 8.86 19.83
N GLN A 25 -0.59 7.72 19.68
CA GLN A 25 0.55 7.35 20.53
C GLN A 25 1.88 7.92 20.00
N GLN A 26 2.76 8.32 20.91
CA GLN A 26 4.11 8.80 20.59
C GLN A 26 5.10 7.64 20.58
N VAL A 27 5.15 6.87 19.50
CA VAL A 27 6.10 5.78 19.28
C VAL A 27 6.99 6.06 18.08
N MET A 28 8.22 5.56 18.09
CA MET A 28 9.11 5.63 16.92
C MET A 28 8.78 4.50 15.95
N LEU A 29 8.95 4.73 14.65
CA LEU A 29 8.79 3.73 13.59
C LEU A 29 10.11 2.98 13.33
N ASP A 30 10.77 2.55 14.39
CA ASP A 30 12.08 1.89 14.37
C ASP A 30 12.03 0.38 14.08
N GLY A 31 10.82 -0.17 14.05
CA GLY A 31 10.62 -1.60 13.82
C GLY A 31 11.05 -2.47 15.01
N ILE A 32 11.19 -1.92 16.21
CA ILE A 32 11.58 -2.66 17.41
C ILE A 32 10.42 -2.67 18.42
N PHE A 33 9.90 -3.85 18.76
CA PHE A 33 8.86 -3.99 19.77
C PHE A 33 9.45 -3.87 21.18
N GLY A 34 9.85 -2.64 21.53
CA GLY A 34 10.41 -2.31 22.83
C GLY A 34 9.37 -1.89 23.87
N PRO A 35 9.82 -1.47 25.08
CA PRO A 35 8.92 -1.06 26.17
C PRO A 35 7.97 0.08 25.82
N LYS A 36 8.38 1.05 24.99
CA LYS A 36 7.51 2.16 24.54
C LYS A 36 6.39 1.66 23.63
N THR A 37 6.71 0.77 22.70
CA THR A 37 5.70 0.12 21.84
C THR A 37 4.73 -0.72 22.66
N CYS A 38 5.25 -1.44 23.67
CA CYS A 38 4.43 -2.22 24.61
C CYS A 38 3.43 -1.33 25.37
N ALA A 39 3.90 -0.24 25.98
CA ALA A 39 3.04 0.71 26.69
C ALA A 39 1.94 1.30 25.79
N ALA A 40 2.29 1.66 24.55
CA ALA A 40 1.32 2.17 23.57
C ALA A 40 0.28 1.12 23.17
N VAL A 41 0.67 -0.15 23.01
CA VAL A 41 -0.26 -1.26 22.76
C VAL A 41 -1.25 -1.42 23.93
N GLU A 42 -0.75 -1.38 25.18
CA GLU A 42 -1.58 -1.50 26.38
C GLU A 42 -2.58 -0.35 26.48
N GLU A 43 -2.16 0.87 26.18
CA GLU A 43 -3.02 2.06 26.24
C GLU A 43 -4.12 2.02 25.16
N VAL A 44 -3.76 1.79 23.88
CA VAL A 44 -4.71 1.76 22.77
C VAL A 44 -5.69 0.60 22.88
N LEU A 45 -5.23 -0.56 23.36
CA LEU A 45 -6.04 -1.77 23.44
C LEU A 45 -6.67 -2.00 24.82
N GLY A 46 -6.35 -1.18 25.82
CA GLY A 46 -6.90 -1.30 27.17
C GLY A 46 -6.51 -2.62 27.86
N SER A 47 -5.31 -3.15 27.56
CA SER A 47 -4.86 -4.46 28.05
C SER A 47 -3.68 -4.28 29.01
N SER A 48 -3.95 -4.10 30.30
CA SER A 48 -2.89 -3.97 31.31
C SER A 48 -2.09 -5.26 31.44
N GLY A 49 -0.75 -5.15 31.29
CA GLY A 49 0.20 -6.23 31.54
C GLY A 49 0.34 -7.28 30.45
N LYS A 50 -0.25 -7.07 29.25
CA LYS A 50 -0.13 -7.99 28.11
C LYS A 50 -0.03 -7.21 26.82
N CYS A 51 1.16 -6.91 26.37
CA CYS A 51 1.40 -6.16 25.13
C CYS A 51 1.58 -7.03 23.88
N ALA A 52 1.17 -8.30 23.90
CA ALA A 52 1.17 -9.14 22.69
C ALA A 52 0.07 -8.70 21.70
N VAL A 53 0.40 -8.67 20.42
CA VAL A 53 -0.54 -8.32 19.34
C VAL A 53 -0.87 -9.58 18.55
N LYS A 54 -2.05 -10.13 18.77
CA LYS A 54 -2.62 -11.28 18.07
C LYS A 54 -3.71 -10.83 17.09
N GLU A 55 -4.39 -11.76 16.45
CA GLU A 55 -5.43 -11.45 15.45
C GLU A 55 -6.53 -10.50 15.98
N ALA A 56 -7.02 -10.74 17.19
CA ALA A 56 -8.06 -9.89 17.80
C ALA A 56 -7.57 -8.44 18.02
N GLN A 57 -6.31 -8.27 18.41
CA GLN A 57 -5.67 -6.95 18.57
C GLN A 57 -5.45 -6.28 17.21
N TRP A 58 -4.99 -7.02 16.22
CA TRP A 58 -4.84 -6.51 14.86
C TRP A 58 -6.16 -6.01 14.28
N ASN A 59 -7.27 -6.71 14.49
CA ASN A 59 -8.59 -6.27 14.02
C ASN A 59 -8.99 -4.90 14.59
N ARG A 60 -8.55 -4.56 15.80
CA ARG A 60 -8.77 -3.24 16.42
C ARG A 60 -7.80 -2.17 15.92
N LEU A 61 -6.62 -2.56 15.42
CA LEU A 61 -5.58 -1.65 14.90
C LEU A 61 -5.70 -1.41 13.38
N LEU A 62 -6.31 -2.34 12.64
CA LEU A 62 -6.48 -2.24 11.18
C LEU A 62 -7.14 -0.95 10.71
N PRO A 63 -8.16 -0.39 11.39
CA PRO A 63 -8.74 0.89 11.01
C PRO A 63 -7.70 2.01 10.89
N PHE A 64 -6.67 2.02 11.73
CA PHE A 64 -5.58 3.00 11.67
C PHE A 64 -4.62 2.77 10.50
N LEU A 65 -4.52 1.54 9.96
CA LEU A 65 -3.76 1.24 8.74
C LEU A 65 -4.58 1.50 7.48
N ARG A 66 -5.89 1.20 7.50
CA ARG A 66 -6.82 1.41 6.39
C ARG A 66 -7.37 2.84 6.33
N GLY A 67 -7.30 3.58 7.42
CA GLY A 67 -7.69 4.98 7.50
C GLY A 67 -9.18 5.25 7.57
N TYR A 68 -10.00 4.24 7.82
CA TYR A 68 -11.44 4.38 8.03
C TYR A 68 -11.98 3.32 8.99
N ILE A 69 -13.16 3.60 9.51
CA ILE A 69 -14.01 2.65 10.22
C ILE A 69 -15.39 2.63 9.57
N THR A 70 -16.22 1.67 9.98
CA THR A 70 -17.66 1.64 9.67
C THR A 70 -18.47 1.88 10.94
N HIS A 71 -19.52 2.70 10.83
CA HIS A 71 -20.46 2.98 11.90
C HIS A 71 -21.85 2.46 11.52
N GLU A 72 -22.45 1.65 12.39
CA GLU A 72 -23.85 1.24 12.25
C GLU A 72 -24.75 2.34 12.80
N VAL A 73 -25.63 2.87 11.95
CA VAL A 73 -26.51 3.99 12.25
C VAL A 73 -27.54 3.63 13.31
N LYS A 74 -27.64 4.44 14.35
CA LYS A 74 -28.62 4.35 15.44
C LYS A 74 -29.62 5.48 15.38
N ALA A 75 -30.71 5.32 16.15
CA ALA A 75 -31.72 6.37 16.24
C ALA A 75 -31.12 7.69 16.74
N GLY A 76 -31.33 8.77 15.98
CA GLY A 76 -30.82 10.10 16.28
C GLY A 76 -29.45 10.41 15.68
N ASP A 77 -28.80 9.46 15.00
CA ASP A 77 -27.54 9.70 14.30
C ASP A 77 -27.76 10.58 13.07
N THR A 78 -26.80 11.48 12.87
CA THR A 78 -26.58 12.24 11.63
C THR A 78 -25.06 12.32 11.38
N PHE A 79 -24.63 12.78 10.22
CA PHE A 79 -23.18 12.85 9.93
C PHE A 79 -22.40 13.73 10.90
N PHE A 80 -23.00 14.81 11.41
CA PHE A 80 -22.31 15.72 12.33
C PHE A 80 -21.95 15.07 13.68
N PRO A 81 -22.88 14.45 14.45
CA PRO A 81 -22.52 13.76 15.69
C PRO A 81 -21.62 12.53 15.44
N ILE A 82 -21.79 11.81 14.31
CA ILE A 82 -20.90 10.70 13.94
C ILE A 82 -19.47 11.24 13.74
N ALA A 83 -19.30 12.29 12.94
CA ALA A 83 -17.99 12.88 12.70
C ALA A 83 -17.32 13.32 14.02
N LYS A 84 -18.07 13.98 14.90
CA LYS A 84 -17.60 14.38 16.23
C LYS A 84 -17.20 13.20 17.12
N MET A 85 -17.97 12.10 17.08
CA MET A 85 -17.68 10.88 17.86
C MET A 85 -16.34 10.26 17.51
N TYR A 86 -15.94 10.35 16.23
CA TYR A 86 -14.72 9.73 15.70
C TYR A 86 -13.59 10.73 15.39
N ASP A 87 -13.70 11.96 15.90
CA ASP A 87 -12.69 13.02 15.73
C ASP A 87 -12.31 13.25 14.26
N THR A 88 -13.34 13.29 13.39
CA THR A 88 -13.19 13.60 11.95
C THR A 88 -14.12 14.74 11.55
N THR A 89 -14.16 15.11 10.27
CA THR A 89 -15.03 16.19 9.79
C THR A 89 -16.27 15.64 9.09
N MET A 90 -17.36 16.42 9.13
CA MET A 90 -18.61 16.06 8.45
C MET A 90 -18.39 15.93 6.94
N GLU A 91 -17.58 16.82 6.35
CA GLU A 91 -17.24 16.83 4.93
C GLU A 91 -16.59 15.50 4.52
N ARG A 92 -15.63 15.00 5.29
CA ARG A 92 -14.98 13.70 5.03
C ARG A 92 -15.98 12.54 5.08
N VAL A 93 -16.93 12.57 6.05
CA VAL A 93 -17.98 11.55 6.12
C VAL A 93 -18.91 11.66 4.90
N MET A 94 -19.26 12.88 4.46
CA MET A 94 -20.07 13.10 3.26
C MET A 94 -19.37 12.57 2.00
N HIS A 95 -18.08 12.88 1.81
CA HIS A 95 -17.30 12.42 0.65
C HIS A 95 -17.22 10.89 0.57
N ALA A 96 -17.12 10.21 1.71
CA ALA A 96 -17.07 8.74 1.77
C ALA A 96 -18.45 8.07 1.62
N ASN A 97 -19.56 8.83 1.67
CA ASN A 97 -20.94 8.31 1.61
C ASN A 97 -21.80 9.14 0.63
N PRO A 98 -21.43 9.20 -0.66
CA PRO A 98 -22.15 10.01 -1.64
C PRO A 98 -23.61 9.53 -1.79
N GLY A 99 -24.51 10.49 -2.00
CA GLY A 99 -25.95 10.22 -2.17
C GLY A 99 -26.70 9.87 -0.88
N THR A 100 -26.04 9.88 0.28
CA THR A 100 -26.68 9.67 1.59
C THR A 100 -27.12 11.02 2.16
N ASP A 101 -28.39 11.11 2.60
CA ASP A 101 -28.89 12.29 3.30
C ASP A 101 -28.22 12.41 4.67
N ALA A 102 -27.38 13.42 4.84
CA ALA A 102 -26.60 13.64 6.05
C ALA A 102 -27.44 13.85 7.33
N GLY A 103 -28.68 14.29 7.18
CA GLY A 103 -29.63 14.60 8.27
C GLY A 103 -30.69 13.51 8.51
N ALA A 104 -30.82 12.54 7.58
CA ALA A 104 -31.85 11.52 7.62
C ALA A 104 -31.30 10.11 7.31
N LEU A 105 -30.39 9.65 8.16
CA LEU A 105 -29.74 8.35 8.00
C LEU A 105 -30.73 7.20 8.29
N GLN A 106 -30.65 6.14 7.49
CA GLN A 106 -31.43 4.94 7.73
C GLN A 106 -30.85 4.14 8.91
N ILE A 107 -31.65 3.93 9.96
CA ILE A 107 -31.25 3.13 11.13
C ILE A 107 -30.89 1.71 10.70
N GLY A 108 -29.76 1.19 11.18
CA GLY A 108 -29.20 -0.12 10.85
C GLY A 108 -28.38 -0.15 9.56
N SER A 109 -28.34 0.94 8.78
CA SER A 109 -27.39 1.04 7.67
C SER A 109 -25.96 1.30 8.17
N THR A 110 -24.98 1.14 7.28
CA THR A 110 -23.58 1.35 7.62
C THR A 110 -23.07 2.63 6.93
N VAL A 111 -22.39 3.47 7.70
CA VAL A 111 -21.71 4.68 7.24
C VAL A 111 -20.20 4.47 7.32
N VAL A 112 -19.49 4.80 6.25
CA VAL A 112 -18.01 4.87 6.23
C VAL A 112 -17.56 6.16 6.89
N VAL A 113 -16.65 6.04 7.86
CA VAL A 113 -16.12 7.18 8.61
C VAL A 113 -14.61 7.26 8.41
N PRO A 114 -14.12 8.15 7.53
CA PRO A 114 -12.70 8.39 7.37
C PRO A 114 -12.06 8.94 8.65
N LEU A 115 -10.93 8.36 9.06
CA LEU A 115 -10.16 8.86 10.19
C LEU A 115 -9.36 10.12 9.78
N ASN A 116 -9.14 11.03 10.74
CA ASN A 116 -8.60 12.36 10.50
C ASN A 116 -7.07 12.39 10.44
N PHE A 117 -6.48 11.65 9.49
CA PHE A 117 -5.05 11.71 9.18
C PHE A 117 -4.80 11.41 7.69
N PRO A 118 -3.67 11.88 7.10
CA PRO A 118 -3.26 11.48 5.76
C PRO A 118 -3.01 9.98 5.69
N LEU A 119 -3.64 9.30 4.73
CA LEU A 119 -3.57 7.84 4.68
C LEU A 119 -2.22 7.34 4.17
N VAL A 120 -1.66 7.99 3.14
CA VAL A 120 -0.37 7.63 2.59
C VAL A 120 0.75 8.29 3.39
N SER A 121 1.55 7.46 4.11
CA SER A 121 2.74 7.89 4.83
C SER A 121 3.99 7.50 4.06
N GLY A 122 5.01 8.36 4.05
CA GLY A 122 6.36 8.04 3.52
C GLY A 122 7.34 7.54 4.58
N GLU A 123 6.88 7.29 5.80
CA GLU A 123 7.75 7.00 6.97
C GLU A 123 8.02 5.51 7.18
N VAL A 124 7.31 4.64 6.49
CA VAL A 124 7.48 3.17 6.55
C VAL A 124 7.63 2.59 5.15
N PRO A 125 8.37 1.49 4.97
CA PRO A 125 8.47 0.80 3.70
C PRO A 125 7.10 0.26 3.26
N TYR A 126 6.80 0.38 1.96
CA TYR A 126 5.58 -0.18 1.38
C TYR A 126 5.84 -1.61 0.90
N THR A 127 5.05 -2.54 1.42
CA THR A 127 4.94 -3.93 0.95
C THR A 127 3.63 -4.11 0.21
N SER A 128 3.42 -5.27 -0.39
CA SER A 128 2.14 -5.63 -1.02
C SER A 128 0.97 -5.51 -0.02
N LEU A 129 1.20 -5.86 1.24
CA LEU A 129 0.21 -5.83 2.30
C LEU A 129 -0.23 -4.39 2.65
N LEU A 130 0.73 -3.51 2.95
CA LEU A 130 0.41 -2.11 3.25
C LEU A 130 -0.21 -1.42 2.04
N THR A 131 0.32 -1.66 0.83
CA THR A 131 -0.24 -1.14 -0.42
C THR A 131 -1.71 -1.52 -0.56
N GLY A 132 -2.07 -2.78 -0.31
CA GLY A 132 -3.47 -3.24 -0.34
C GLY A 132 -4.36 -2.51 0.68
N TRP A 133 -3.91 -2.33 1.91
CA TRP A 133 -4.67 -1.59 2.93
C TRP A 133 -4.85 -0.11 2.58
N ILE A 134 -3.82 0.52 2.02
CA ILE A 134 -3.91 1.93 1.57
C ILE A 134 -4.90 2.06 0.42
N ILE A 135 -4.88 1.17 -0.57
CA ILE A 135 -5.82 1.19 -1.70
C ILE A 135 -7.26 0.99 -1.21
N GLU A 136 -7.48 0.03 -0.31
CA GLU A 136 -8.79 -0.19 0.33
C GLU A 136 -9.28 1.08 1.04
N GLY A 137 -8.39 1.73 1.78
CA GLY A 137 -8.70 2.98 2.47
C GLY A 137 -8.96 4.16 1.54
N LEU A 138 -8.21 4.30 0.44
CA LEU A 138 -8.47 5.32 -0.56
C LEU A 138 -9.84 5.13 -1.22
N GLN A 139 -10.19 3.89 -1.57
CA GLN A 139 -11.49 3.58 -2.16
C GLN A 139 -12.63 3.82 -1.17
N ALA A 140 -12.44 3.49 0.10
CA ALA A 140 -13.45 3.75 1.13
C ALA A 140 -13.67 5.24 1.39
N ARG A 141 -12.60 6.05 1.35
CA ARG A 141 -12.66 7.52 1.52
C ARG A 141 -13.21 8.25 0.28
N TYR A 142 -12.95 7.69 -0.90
CA TYR A 142 -13.25 8.29 -2.20
C TYR A 142 -13.89 7.24 -3.11
N PRO A 143 -15.22 6.98 -2.96
CA PRO A 143 -15.93 5.89 -3.67
C PRO A 143 -15.97 6.04 -5.19
N TYR A 144 -15.64 7.20 -5.73
CA TYR A 144 -15.48 7.44 -7.17
C TYR A 144 -14.13 6.94 -7.73
N LEU A 145 -13.16 6.58 -6.88
CA LEU A 145 -11.95 5.88 -7.28
C LEU A 145 -12.30 4.48 -7.75
N GLN A 146 -11.98 4.17 -8.99
CA GLN A 146 -12.16 2.83 -9.54
C GLN A 146 -10.91 2.00 -9.19
N VAL A 147 -11.13 0.87 -8.53
CA VAL A 147 -10.06 -0.07 -8.14
C VAL A 147 -10.28 -1.39 -8.85
N GLY A 148 -9.23 -1.88 -9.50
CA GLY A 148 -9.22 -3.15 -10.21
C GLY A 148 -7.86 -3.86 -10.07
N THR A 149 -7.63 -4.86 -10.92
CA THR A 149 -6.35 -5.54 -11.02
C THR A 149 -6.00 -5.78 -12.49
N ILE A 150 -4.73 -5.63 -12.84
CA ILE A 150 -4.22 -5.98 -14.18
C ILE A 150 -3.71 -7.42 -14.26
N GLY A 151 -3.74 -8.16 -13.16
CA GLY A 151 -3.27 -9.54 -13.07
C GLY A 151 -2.79 -9.90 -11.67
N ARG A 152 -1.95 -10.94 -11.62
CA ARG A 152 -1.35 -11.42 -10.37
C ARG A 152 0.14 -11.67 -10.57
N SER A 153 0.90 -11.48 -9.49
CA SER A 153 2.33 -11.81 -9.44
C SER A 153 2.57 -13.33 -9.46
N VAL A 154 3.84 -13.72 -9.49
CA VAL A 154 4.26 -15.14 -9.40
C VAL A 154 3.75 -15.82 -8.13
N MET A 155 3.66 -15.10 -7.01
CA MET A 155 3.13 -15.64 -5.74
C MET A 155 1.61 -15.51 -5.62
N GLY A 156 0.93 -14.96 -6.65
CA GLY A 156 -0.51 -14.78 -6.68
C GLY A 156 -0.99 -13.47 -6.05
N THR A 157 -0.09 -12.56 -5.69
CA THR A 157 -0.42 -11.24 -5.16
C THR A 157 -1.10 -10.39 -6.24
N PRO A 158 -2.22 -9.71 -5.95
CA PRO A 158 -2.88 -8.85 -6.92
C PRO A 158 -1.97 -7.72 -7.40
N LEU A 159 -1.95 -7.46 -8.71
CA LEU A 159 -1.37 -6.27 -9.31
C LEU A 159 -2.47 -5.22 -9.42
N TRP A 160 -2.59 -4.39 -8.41
CA TRP A 160 -3.65 -3.40 -8.31
C TRP A 160 -3.55 -2.33 -9.39
N SER A 161 -4.70 -1.93 -9.94
CA SER A 161 -4.84 -0.76 -10.79
C SER A 161 -5.86 0.20 -10.21
N LEU A 162 -5.55 1.48 -10.24
CA LEU A 162 -6.42 2.57 -9.83
C LEU A 162 -6.74 3.39 -11.07
N GLN A 163 -8.01 3.77 -11.25
CA GLN A 163 -8.40 4.71 -12.29
C GLN A 163 -9.04 5.94 -11.66
N LEU A 164 -8.52 7.11 -12.01
CA LEU A 164 -9.03 8.42 -11.64
C LEU A 164 -9.48 9.14 -12.92
N GLY A 165 -10.71 9.63 -12.91
CA GLY A 165 -11.33 10.27 -14.08
C GLY A 165 -11.86 9.28 -15.11
N ASN A 166 -12.61 9.82 -16.10
CA ASN A 166 -13.26 9.06 -17.17
C ASN A 166 -13.11 9.77 -18.52
N GLY A 167 -12.11 10.65 -18.67
CA GLY A 167 -11.83 11.38 -19.88
C GLY A 167 -11.32 10.48 -21.01
N PRO A 168 -11.42 10.96 -22.26
CA PRO A 168 -11.04 10.18 -23.45
C PRO A 168 -9.52 10.00 -23.62
N VAL A 169 -8.71 10.78 -22.90
CA VAL A 169 -7.25 10.69 -23.00
C VAL A 169 -6.73 9.81 -21.87
N GLU A 170 -6.17 8.67 -22.23
CA GLU A 170 -5.62 7.71 -21.26
C GLU A 170 -4.15 8.01 -20.94
N VAL A 171 -3.82 8.09 -19.66
CA VAL A 171 -2.45 8.30 -19.17
C VAL A 171 -2.13 7.24 -18.10
N GLY A 172 -1.02 6.51 -18.31
CA GLY A 172 -0.58 5.43 -17.41
C GLY A 172 0.64 5.83 -16.57
N TYR A 173 0.56 5.56 -15.27
CA TYR A 173 1.69 5.67 -14.36
C TYR A 173 1.86 4.34 -13.61
N ASN A 174 3.12 3.98 -13.35
CA ASN A 174 3.43 2.79 -12.58
C ASN A 174 4.57 3.06 -11.60
N ALA A 175 4.68 2.21 -10.58
CA ALA A 175 5.71 2.30 -9.55
C ALA A 175 6.23 0.91 -9.17
N SER A 176 7.41 0.88 -8.55
CA SER A 176 8.07 -0.33 -8.05
C SER A 176 8.18 -1.46 -9.08
N PHE A 177 8.67 -1.13 -10.27
CA PHE A 177 9.11 -2.11 -11.26
C PHE A 177 10.28 -2.92 -10.72
N HIS A 178 11.26 -2.24 -10.13
CA HIS A 178 12.33 -2.90 -9.42
C HIS A 178 12.01 -3.01 -7.92
N ALA A 179 12.33 -4.15 -7.35
CA ALA A 179 11.99 -4.49 -5.98
C ALA A 179 12.60 -3.54 -4.94
N ASN A 180 13.82 -3.08 -5.14
CA ASN A 180 14.52 -2.17 -4.24
C ASN A 180 14.22 -0.67 -4.46
N GLU A 181 13.27 -0.36 -5.32
CA GLU A 181 12.79 1.00 -5.59
C GLU A 181 11.38 1.24 -5.00
N SER A 182 11.08 0.58 -3.88
CA SER A 182 9.76 0.58 -3.24
C SER A 182 9.26 1.96 -2.81
N ILE A 183 10.15 2.96 -2.69
CA ILE A 183 9.78 4.36 -2.40
C ILE A 183 8.87 4.97 -3.47
N THR A 184 8.90 4.47 -4.70
CA THR A 184 8.06 4.98 -5.78
C THR A 184 6.58 4.66 -5.58
N THR A 185 6.26 3.57 -4.87
CA THR A 185 4.87 3.23 -4.49
C THR A 185 4.19 4.31 -3.64
N PRO A 186 4.72 4.72 -2.45
CA PRO A 186 4.09 5.78 -1.68
C PRO A 186 4.08 7.13 -2.41
N VAL A 187 5.04 7.43 -3.28
CA VAL A 187 5.02 8.64 -4.10
C VAL A 187 3.80 8.66 -5.02
N LEU A 188 3.57 7.56 -5.76
CA LEU A 188 2.42 7.46 -6.68
C LEU A 188 1.09 7.43 -5.93
N LEU A 189 1.00 6.70 -4.81
CA LEU A 189 -0.20 6.68 -3.98
C LEU A 189 -0.47 8.03 -3.31
N LYS A 190 0.57 8.78 -2.91
CA LYS A 190 0.41 10.13 -2.34
C LYS A 190 -0.09 11.13 -3.36
N PHE A 191 0.40 11.04 -4.60
CA PHE A 191 -0.15 11.80 -5.72
C PHE A 191 -1.64 11.50 -5.89
N ALA A 192 -2.03 10.22 -5.93
CA ALA A 192 -3.43 9.82 -6.03
C ALA A 192 -4.27 10.36 -4.86
N GLU A 193 -3.80 10.20 -3.60
CA GLU A 193 -4.51 10.68 -2.40
C GLU A 193 -4.79 12.18 -2.47
N ARG A 194 -3.76 12.98 -2.80
CA ARG A 194 -3.91 14.44 -2.89
C ARG A 194 -4.85 14.89 -3.99
N LEU A 195 -4.80 14.20 -5.14
CA LEU A 195 -5.67 14.52 -6.27
C LEU A 195 -7.13 14.18 -5.96
N LEU A 196 -7.37 13.02 -5.32
CA LEU A 196 -8.69 12.59 -4.87
C LEU A 196 -9.26 13.52 -3.79
N GLU A 197 -8.44 13.92 -2.83
CA GLU A 197 -8.82 14.87 -1.78
C GLU A 197 -9.17 16.23 -2.38
N ALA A 198 -8.36 16.75 -3.32
CA ALA A 198 -8.62 18.02 -3.97
C ALA A 198 -9.89 17.99 -4.84
N TYR A 199 -10.17 16.86 -5.48
CA TYR A 199 -11.42 16.64 -6.21
C TYR A 199 -12.64 16.64 -5.27
N ALA A 200 -12.56 15.91 -4.16
CA ALA A 200 -13.63 15.84 -3.18
C ALA A 200 -13.94 17.20 -2.52
N ASP A 201 -12.90 17.97 -2.24
CA ASP A 201 -12.98 19.30 -1.63
C ASP A 201 -13.29 20.43 -2.65
N GLU A 202 -13.50 20.09 -3.94
CA GLU A 202 -13.73 21.05 -5.03
C GLU A 202 -12.66 22.17 -5.09
N ARG A 203 -11.40 21.81 -4.78
CA ARG A 203 -10.28 22.76 -4.72
C ARG A 203 -9.21 22.45 -5.77
N MET A 204 -8.42 23.45 -6.11
CA MET A 204 -7.26 23.26 -6.98
C MET A 204 -6.22 22.35 -6.34
N TYR A 205 -5.63 21.50 -7.16
CA TYR A 205 -4.38 20.79 -6.87
C TYR A 205 -3.28 21.42 -7.72
N GLU A 206 -2.33 22.07 -7.07
CA GLU A 206 -1.36 22.96 -7.73
C GLU A 206 -2.08 24.01 -8.59
N GLU A 207 -1.85 24.04 -9.90
CA GLU A 207 -2.49 24.95 -10.85
C GLU A 207 -3.65 24.31 -11.62
N LEU A 208 -4.06 23.09 -11.24
CA LEU A 208 -5.07 22.30 -11.95
C LEU A 208 -6.35 22.14 -11.11
N TYR A 209 -7.49 22.19 -11.79
CA TYR A 209 -8.76 21.74 -11.23
C TYR A 209 -8.93 20.24 -11.52
N PRO A 210 -8.95 19.37 -10.48
CA PRO A 210 -9.08 17.93 -10.67
C PRO A 210 -10.35 17.52 -11.41
N GLU A 211 -11.43 18.27 -11.26
CA GLU A 211 -12.69 18.07 -12.00
C GLU A 211 -12.46 18.10 -13.52
N ARG A 212 -11.82 19.15 -14.04
CA ARG A 212 -11.47 19.25 -15.45
C ARG A 212 -10.49 18.18 -15.89
N LEU A 213 -9.50 17.88 -15.04
CA LEU A 213 -8.54 16.83 -15.32
C LEU A 213 -9.26 15.48 -15.51
N PHE A 214 -10.24 15.16 -14.67
CA PHE A 214 -10.98 13.89 -14.72
C PHE A 214 -12.01 13.84 -15.87
N GLU A 215 -12.46 14.98 -16.39
CA GLU A 215 -13.28 15.05 -17.60
C GLU A 215 -12.45 14.85 -18.88
N GLU A 216 -11.21 15.32 -18.90
CA GLU A 216 -10.32 15.25 -20.06
C GLU A 216 -9.47 13.97 -20.09
N TYR A 217 -9.11 13.44 -18.92
CA TYR A 217 -8.18 12.33 -18.78
C TYR A 217 -8.74 11.18 -17.94
N SER A 218 -8.32 9.97 -18.30
CA SER A 218 -8.39 8.78 -17.46
C SER A 218 -6.98 8.43 -17.01
N LEU A 219 -6.69 8.61 -15.70
CA LEU A 219 -5.39 8.31 -15.14
C LEU A 219 -5.37 6.88 -14.60
N TYR A 220 -4.59 6.00 -15.22
CA TYR A 220 -4.39 4.62 -14.80
C TYR A 220 -3.10 4.50 -13.98
N LEU A 221 -3.20 4.10 -12.72
CA LEU A 221 -2.08 3.97 -11.82
C LEU A 221 -1.88 2.51 -11.42
N VAL A 222 -0.66 1.98 -11.59
CA VAL A 222 -0.25 0.66 -11.07
C VAL A 222 0.80 0.89 -9.98
N PRO A 223 0.40 1.03 -8.71
CA PRO A 223 1.29 1.53 -7.66
C PRO A 223 2.36 0.52 -7.22
N LEU A 224 2.24 -0.76 -7.58
CA LEU A 224 3.20 -1.80 -7.20
C LEU A 224 3.24 -2.90 -8.27
N VAL A 225 4.18 -2.78 -9.20
CA VAL A 225 4.33 -3.73 -10.33
C VAL A 225 5.00 -5.03 -9.90
N ASN A 226 5.92 -4.97 -8.94
CA ASN A 226 6.72 -6.10 -8.47
C ASN A 226 6.50 -6.39 -6.97
N PRO A 227 5.27 -6.80 -6.57
CA PRO A 227 4.94 -6.97 -5.15
C PRO A 227 5.80 -8.04 -4.46
N ASP A 228 6.06 -9.18 -5.10
CA ASP A 228 6.81 -10.28 -4.49
C ASP A 228 8.28 -9.91 -4.25
N GLY A 229 8.87 -9.18 -5.21
CA GLY A 229 10.24 -8.68 -5.06
C GLY A 229 10.33 -7.59 -3.97
N VAL A 230 9.38 -6.68 -3.94
CA VAL A 230 9.29 -5.64 -2.91
C VAL A 230 9.08 -6.25 -1.51
N ASP A 231 8.26 -7.28 -1.39
CA ASP A 231 8.05 -8.01 -0.14
C ASP A 231 9.34 -8.71 0.35
N LEU A 232 10.15 -9.22 -0.58
CA LEU A 232 11.47 -9.78 -0.28
C LEU A 232 12.42 -8.71 0.26
N VAL A 233 12.56 -7.58 -0.44
CA VAL A 233 13.50 -6.52 -0.07
C VAL A 233 13.10 -5.85 1.25
N ASN A 234 11.81 -5.60 1.46
CA ASN A 234 11.31 -4.94 2.67
C ASN A 234 11.04 -5.90 3.84
N GLY A 235 11.42 -7.17 3.74
CA GLY A 235 11.39 -8.13 4.84
C GLY A 235 9.99 -8.62 5.23
N LEU A 236 9.00 -8.52 4.35
CA LEU A 236 7.71 -9.21 4.51
C LEU A 236 7.83 -10.69 4.14
N LEU A 237 8.58 -11.01 3.08
CA LEU A 237 8.90 -12.36 2.63
C LEU A 237 10.27 -12.77 3.18
N THR A 238 10.31 -13.54 4.29
CA THR A 238 11.55 -13.95 4.99
C THR A 238 11.75 -15.46 5.08
N GLU A 239 10.78 -16.25 4.58
CA GLU A 239 10.80 -17.70 4.64
C GLU A 239 9.99 -18.35 3.51
N GLY A 240 9.92 -19.66 3.48
CA GLY A 240 9.13 -20.41 2.51
C GLY A 240 9.91 -20.72 1.22
N PHE A 241 9.19 -21.29 0.23
CA PHE A 241 9.77 -21.78 -1.02
C PHE A 241 10.43 -20.65 -1.83
N TYR A 242 9.73 -19.55 -2.06
CA TYR A 242 10.21 -18.44 -2.88
C TYR A 242 11.37 -17.70 -2.24
N TYR A 243 11.36 -17.49 -0.91
CA TYR A 243 12.50 -16.92 -0.19
C TYR A 243 13.76 -17.79 -0.36
N ARG A 244 13.67 -19.12 -0.11
CA ARG A 244 14.81 -20.03 -0.31
C ARG A 244 15.30 -20.06 -1.74
N ARG A 245 14.40 -19.92 -2.72
CA ARG A 245 14.77 -19.80 -4.13
C ARG A 245 15.54 -18.50 -4.40
N ALA A 246 15.08 -17.36 -3.86
CA ALA A 246 15.77 -16.07 -3.99
C ALA A 246 17.16 -16.11 -3.37
N VAL A 247 17.32 -16.69 -2.17
CA VAL A 247 18.63 -16.91 -1.52
C VAL A 247 19.56 -17.73 -2.41
N ARG A 248 19.06 -18.81 -3.02
CA ARG A 248 19.84 -19.64 -3.94
C ARG A 248 20.26 -18.90 -5.20
N ILE A 249 19.39 -18.09 -5.77
CA ILE A 249 19.73 -17.23 -6.92
C ILE A 249 20.81 -16.23 -6.50
N ALA A 250 20.62 -15.52 -5.40
CA ALA A 250 21.55 -14.51 -4.89
C ALA A 250 22.95 -15.10 -4.59
N SER A 251 23.03 -16.33 -4.09
CA SER A 251 24.32 -16.98 -3.82
C SER A 251 25.20 -17.17 -5.06
N GLY A 252 24.61 -17.12 -6.26
CA GLY A 252 25.32 -17.14 -7.53
C GLY A 252 25.86 -15.77 -7.98
N PHE A 253 25.58 -14.70 -7.21
CA PHE A 253 25.95 -13.31 -7.49
C PHE A 253 26.40 -12.61 -6.19
N PRO A 254 27.54 -13.03 -5.60
CA PRO A 254 27.95 -12.60 -4.26
C PRO A 254 28.26 -11.10 -4.15
N ASP A 255 28.55 -10.43 -5.26
CA ASP A 255 28.81 -8.99 -5.31
C ASP A 255 27.54 -8.13 -5.23
N ILE A 256 26.35 -8.75 -5.31
CA ILE A 256 25.07 -8.06 -5.17
C ILE A 256 24.53 -8.30 -3.77
N PRO A 257 24.38 -7.24 -2.93
CA PRO A 257 23.85 -7.38 -1.57
C PRO A 257 22.46 -8.01 -1.56
N PHE A 258 22.24 -8.99 -0.69
CA PHE A 258 20.93 -9.63 -0.54
C PHE A 258 20.32 -9.27 0.83
N PRO A 259 19.04 -8.85 0.89
CA PRO A 259 18.11 -8.66 -0.24
C PRO A 259 18.19 -7.27 -0.90
N ASP A 260 18.95 -6.31 -0.39
CA ASP A 260 18.92 -4.87 -0.75
C ASP A 260 19.24 -4.59 -2.22
N GLY A 261 20.07 -5.42 -2.83
CA GLY A 261 20.43 -5.32 -4.26
C GLY A 261 19.44 -6.02 -5.21
N TRP A 262 18.38 -6.64 -4.70
CA TRP A 262 17.41 -7.37 -5.50
C TRP A 262 16.47 -6.42 -6.25
N LYS A 263 16.55 -6.40 -7.58
CA LYS A 263 15.69 -5.62 -8.50
C LYS A 263 14.63 -6.46 -9.18
N ALA A 264 14.95 -7.72 -9.46
CA ALA A 264 14.15 -8.65 -10.24
C ALA A 264 12.80 -9.00 -9.59
N ASN A 265 11.93 -9.69 -10.33
CA ASN A 265 10.80 -10.38 -9.71
C ASN A 265 11.31 -11.56 -8.87
N ILE A 266 10.40 -12.26 -8.16
CA ILE A 266 10.79 -13.34 -7.25
C ILE A 266 11.40 -14.58 -7.96
N GLN A 267 11.28 -14.65 -9.29
CA GLN A 267 11.92 -15.70 -10.10
C GLN A 267 13.33 -15.31 -10.58
N GLY A 268 13.77 -14.08 -10.32
CA GLY A 268 15.07 -13.56 -10.75
C GLY A 268 15.06 -13.05 -12.19
N VAL A 269 13.93 -12.53 -12.67
CA VAL A 269 13.78 -11.87 -13.98
C VAL A 269 13.59 -10.38 -13.77
N ASP A 270 14.37 -9.57 -14.46
CA ASP A 270 14.26 -8.11 -14.46
C ASP A 270 13.08 -7.68 -15.36
N LEU A 271 11.99 -7.24 -14.73
CA LEU A 271 10.73 -6.91 -15.42
C LEU A 271 10.90 -5.77 -16.43
N ASN A 272 11.80 -4.82 -16.16
CA ASN A 272 12.06 -3.70 -17.06
C ASN A 272 12.73 -4.12 -18.37
N LEU A 273 13.34 -5.31 -18.38
CA LEU A 273 13.98 -5.90 -19.55
C LEU A 273 13.08 -6.89 -20.32
N GLN A 274 11.80 -6.97 -19.96
CA GLN A 274 10.85 -7.92 -20.58
C GLN A 274 10.08 -7.36 -21.78
N PHE A 275 10.23 -6.07 -22.09
CA PHE A 275 9.55 -5.46 -23.23
C PHE A 275 10.14 -5.95 -24.56
N PRO A 276 9.28 -6.22 -25.59
CA PRO A 276 9.75 -6.76 -26.87
C PRO A 276 10.71 -5.82 -27.63
N ALA A 277 10.55 -4.51 -27.47
CA ALA A 277 11.37 -3.52 -28.14
C ALA A 277 12.84 -3.63 -27.71
N GLY A 278 13.72 -4.01 -28.66
CA GLY A 278 15.15 -4.17 -28.40
C GLY A 278 15.56 -5.35 -27.52
N TRP A 279 14.64 -6.29 -27.23
CA TRP A 279 14.88 -7.40 -26.29
C TRP A 279 16.08 -8.29 -26.68
N ASP A 280 16.22 -8.63 -27.97
CA ASP A 280 17.34 -9.45 -28.45
C ASP A 280 18.70 -8.76 -28.22
N MET A 281 18.76 -7.45 -28.42
CA MET A 281 19.96 -6.66 -28.16
C MET A 281 20.25 -6.60 -26.64
N ALA A 282 19.24 -6.32 -25.83
CA ALA A 282 19.38 -6.33 -24.38
C ALA A 282 19.85 -7.70 -23.87
N LYS A 283 19.28 -8.79 -24.39
CA LYS A 283 19.69 -10.17 -24.07
C LYS A 283 21.16 -10.41 -24.38
N LYS A 284 21.61 -10.05 -25.57
CA LYS A 284 23.01 -10.22 -25.97
C LYS A 284 23.94 -9.49 -25.00
N ILE A 285 23.67 -8.19 -24.72
CA ILE A 285 24.49 -7.36 -23.84
C ILE A 285 24.50 -7.95 -22.41
N LYS A 286 23.34 -8.29 -21.87
CA LYS A 286 23.23 -8.80 -20.48
C LYS A 286 23.87 -10.19 -20.33
N PHE A 287 23.79 -11.03 -21.34
CA PHE A 287 24.42 -12.36 -21.32
C PHE A 287 25.96 -12.24 -21.37
N GLU A 288 26.51 -11.30 -22.15
CA GLU A 288 27.95 -10.97 -22.18
C GLU A 288 28.43 -10.44 -20.81
N GLN A 289 27.55 -9.74 -20.06
CA GLN A 289 27.82 -9.26 -18.71
C GLN A 289 27.68 -10.36 -17.63
N GLY A 290 27.30 -11.61 -17.99
CA GLY A 290 27.16 -12.72 -17.05
C GLY A 290 25.73 -12.96 -16.54
N TYR A 291 24.75 -12.17 -16.96
CA TYR A 291 23.35 -12.31 -16.57
C TYR A 291 22.58 -13.23 -17.54
N ASN A 292 23.06 -14.47 -17.71
CA ASN A 292 22.49 -15.46 -18.64
C ASN A 292 21.58 -16.50 -17.96
N ARG A 293 21.28 -16.32 -16.69
CA ARG A 293 20.42 -17.14 -15.84
C ARG A 293 19.69 -16.27 -14.83
N PRO A 294 18.65 -16.79 -14.14
CA PRO A 294 17.98 -16.06 -13.07
C PRO A 294 18.97 -15.39 -12.11
N ALA A 295 18.79 -14.09 -11.91
CA ALA A 295 19.70 -13.23 -11.15
C ALA A 295 18.92 -12.23 -10.28
N PRO A 296 19.54 -11.63 -9.25
CA PRO A 296 18.91 -10.57 -8.48
C PRO A 296 18.55 -9.34 -9.32
N ARG A 297 19.16 -9.15 -10.48
CA ARG A 297 18.94 -8.06 -11.43
C ARG A 297 19.48 -8.42 -12.82
N ASP A 298 19.10 -7.64 -13.82
CA ASP A 298 19.69 -7.65 -15.16
C ASP A 298 19.44 -8.91 -16.00
N TYR A 299 18.76 -9.93 -15.49
CA TYR A 299 18.39 -11.10 -16.30
C TYR A 299 17.11 -10.82 -17.07
N VAL A 300 17.20 -10.86 -18.40
CA VAL A 300 16.10 -10.51 -19.33
C VAL A 300 15.01 -11.58 -19.45
N GLY A 301 15.16 -12.76 -18.80
CA GLY A 301 14.27 -13.90 -19.00
C GLY A 301 14.65 -14.75 -20.21
N GLN A 302 13.82 -15.75 -20.51
CA GLN A 302 14.04 -16.65 -21.66
C GLN A 302 13.47 -16.09 -22.96
N THR A 303 12.29 -15.49 -22.88
CA THR A 303 11.58 -14.81 -23.97
C THR A 303 11.02 -13.49 -23.47
N PRO A 304 10.72 -12.51 -24.36
CA PRO A 304 10.03 -11.29 -23.93
C PRO A 304 8.62 -11.64 -23.38
N LEU A 305 8.14 -10.84 -22.45
CA LEU A 305 6.83 -10.99 -21.79
C LEU A 305 6.61 -12.37 -21.14
N SER A 306 7.67 -12.99 -20.62
CA SER A 306 7.63 -14.33 -20.02
C SER A 306 7.63 -14.33 -18.48
N ALA A 307 7.59 -13.15 -17.84
CA ALA A 307 7.69 -12.97 -16.40
C ALA A 307 6.44 -12.34 -15.78
#